data_e9610aa53552dcffd62deea7cb5720f2
#
_entry.id   e9610aa53552dcffd62deea7cb5720f2
#
_cell.length_a   1.000
_cell.length_b   1.000
_cell.length_c   1.000
_cell.angle_alpha   90.00
_cell.angle_beta   90.00
_cell.angle_gamma   90.00
#
_symmetry.space_group_name_H-M   'P 1'
#
loop_
_entity.id
_entity.type
_entity.pdbx_description
1 polymer ?
#
loop_
_entity_poly.entity_id
_entity_poly.type
_entity_poly.pdbx_seq_one_letter_code
_entity_poly.pdbx_strand_id
1 'polypeptide(L)'
;MDLILEVRTGRERVTMACHGKLIGGKEAEAFRRSAMLLMGGFDKLTINLAGVRSVDCGGLGSLASVLALAMDKGKQVQITHASPLIVQMLQATNLEQFLDRPGSSRPQLVTNSQEAIA
;
A
#
# COMPACT_ATOMS: atom_id res chain seq x y z
N MET A 1 -12.85 2.83 16.98
CA MET A 1 -11.73 2.58 16.08
C MET A 1 -11.62 3.72 15.09
N ASP A 2 -10.40 4.21 14.86
CA ASP A 2 -10.18 5.41 14.05
C ASP A 2 -9.66 5.10 12.64
N LEU A 3 -10.00 3.96 12.12
CA LEU A 3 -9.62 3.57 10.77
C LEU A 3 -10.86 3.07 10.02
N ILE A 4 -11.07 3.63 8.84
CA ILE A 4 -12.15 3.21 7.96
C ILE A 4 -11.52 2.64 6.70
N LEU A 5 -11.95 1.44 6.32
CA LEU A 5 -11.47 0.77 5.13
C LEU A 5 -12.61 0.70 4.12
N GLU A 6 -12.40 1.32 2.98
CA GLU A 6 -13.39 1.37 1.92
C GLU A 6 -12.92 0.49 0.77
N VAL A 7 -13.73 -0.51 0.41
CA VAL A 7 -13.34 -1.50 -0.59
C VAL A 7 -14.16 -1.32 -1.86
N ARG A 8 -13.46 -1.25 -3.00
CA ARG A 8 -14.11 -1.19 -4.30
C ARG A 8 -13.58 -2.33 -5.15
N THR A 9 -14.48 -3.11 -5.71
CA THR A 9 -14.11 -4.29 -6.48
C THR A 9 -14.30 -4.07 -7.97
N GLY A 10 -13.38 -4.61 -8.76
CA GLY A 10 -13.49 -4.73 -10.20
C GLY A 10 -13.46 -6.20 -10.57
N ARG A 11 -13.12 -6.50 -11.82
CA ARG A 11 -13.10 -7.89 -12.26
C ARG A 11 -11.98 -8.70 -11.62
N GLU A 12 -10.74 -8.24 -11.78
CA GLU A 12 -9.57 -8.96 -11.27
C GLU A 12 -8.84 -8.18 -10.21
N ARG A 13 -9.29 -6.97 -9.94
CA ARG A 13 -8.62 -6.08 -9.01
C ARG A 13 -9.56 -5.56 -7.97
N VAL A 14 -9.00 -5.20 -6.84
CA VAL A 14 -9.74 -4.60 -5.75
C VAL A 14 -8.91 -3.45 -5.20
N THR A 15 -9.59 -2.39 -4.80
CA THR A 15 -8.93 -1.24 -4.17
C THR A 15 -9.43 -1.11 -2.75
N MET A 16 -8.50 -0.99 -1.81
CA MET A 16 -8.81 -0.74 -0.42
C MET A 16 -8.30 0.65 -0.07
N ALA A 17 -9.21 1.59 0.12
CA ALA A 17 -8.87 2.94 0.52
C ALA A 17 -8.93 3.04 2.03
N CYS A 18 -7.86 3.55 2.63
CA CYS A 18 -7.74 3.65 4.08
C CYS A 18 -7.92 5.11 4.50
N HIS A 19 -8.77 5.34 5.50
CA HIS A 19 -9.03 6.68 6.01
C HIS A 19 -8.87 6.70 7.52
N GLY A 20 -8.13 7.65 8.04
CA GLY A 20 -7.98 7.83 9.46
C GLY A 20 -6.59 7.49 9.96
N LYS A 21 -6.52 6.68 11.01
CA LYS A 21 -5.25 6.39 11.69
C LYS A 21 -4.86 4.94 11.50
N LEU A 22 -3.72 4.74 10.84
CA LEU A 22 -3.16 3.39 10.69
C LEU A 22 -2.16 3.19 11.82
N ILE A 23 -2.68 2.83 12.98
CA ILE A 23 -1.89 2.70 14.21
C ILE A 23 -2.00 1.28 14.75
N GLY A 24 -1.09 0.93 15.67
CA GLY A 24 -1.06 -0.40 16.27
C GLY A 24 -2.33 -0.71 17.03
N GLY A 25 -2.55 -2.00 17.31
CA GLY A 25 -3.74 -2.47 17.99
C GLY A 25 -4.84 -2.82 17.01
N LYS A 26 -6.06 -2.38 17.32
CA LYS A 26 -7.24 -2.76 16.52
C LYS A 26 -7.15 -2.29 15.09
N GLU A 27 -6.66 -1.09 14.88
CA GLU A 27 -6.55 -0.51 13.54
C GLU A 27 -5.59 -1.31 12.66
N ALA A 28 -4.40 -1.58 13.16
CA ALA A 28 -3.40 -2.34 12.41
C ALA A 28 -3.90 -3.75 12.12
N GLU A 29 -4.57 -4.37 13.09
CA GLU A 29 -5.09 -5.72 12.91
C GLU A 29 -6.23 -5.74 11.89
N ALA A 30 -7.13 -4.76 11.92
CA ALA A 30 -8.21 -4.66 10.96
C ALA A 30 -7.65 -4.47 9.54
N PHE A 31 -6.64 -3.62 9.39
CA PHE A 31 -5.98 -3.39 8.12
C PHE A 31 -5.37 -4.69 7.60
N ARG A 32 -4.58 -5.37 8.44
CA ARG A 32 -3.89 -6.59 8.05
C ARG A 32 -4.90 -7.68 7.63
N ARG A 33 -5.94 -7.87 8.43
CA ARG A 33 -6.94 -8.89 8.15
C ARG A 33 -7.68 -8.62 6.84
N SER A 34 -8.09 -7.37 6.64
CA SER A 34 -8.81 -7.00 5.43
C SER A 34 -7.95 -7.19 4.19
N ALA A 35 -6.68 -6.75 4.25
CA ALA A 35 -5.78 -6.90 3.12
C ALA A 35 -5.54 -8.37 2.79
N MET A 36 -5.38 -9.21 3.82
CA MET A 36 -5.16 -10.63 3.60
C MET A 36 -6.38 -11.31 2.95
N LEU A 37 -7.58 -10.94 3.39
CA LEU A 37 -8.79 -11.48 2.78
C LEU A 37 -8.91 -11.07 1.32
N LEU A 38 -8.60 -9.81 1.02
CA LEU A 38 -8.70 -9.33 -0.36
C LEU A 38 -7.66 -9.98 -1.25
N MET A 39 -6.45 -10.18 -0.74
CA MET A 39 -5.42 -10.88 -1.52
C MET A 39 -5.82 -12.33 -1.84
N GLY A 40 -6.61 -12.95 -0.99
CA GLY A 40 -7.08 -14.30 -1.26
C GLY A 40 -8.12 -14.38 -2.35
N GLY A 41 -8.84 -13.29 -2.61
CA GLY A 41 -9.95 -13.29 -3.57
C GLY A 41 -9.69 -12.56 -4.88
N PHE A 42 -8.60 -11.83 -4.99
CA PHE A 42 -8.32 -11.03 -6.18
C PHE A 42 -6.86 -11.15 -6.59
N ASP A 43 -6.60 -10.99 -7.89
CA ASP A 43 -5.25 -11.06 -8.40
C ASP A 43 -4.45 -9.80 -8.12
N LYS A 44 -5.13 -8.65 -8.05
CA LYS A 44 -4.47 -7.36 -7.85
C LYS A 44 -5.15 -6.59 -6.74
N LEU A 45 -4.37 -6.13 -5.80
CA LEU A 45 -4.84 -5.30 -4.69
C LEU A 45 -4.14 -3.94 -4.75
N THR A 46 -4.93 -2.88 -4.78
CA THR A 46 -4.40 -1.52 -4.64
C THR A 46 -4.77 -1.02 -3.26
N ILE A 47 -3.78 -0.56 -2.52
CA ILE A 47 -3.98 0.03 -1.19
C ILE A 47 -3.76 1.54 -1.33
N ASN A 48 -4.83 2.30 -1.17
CA ASN A 48 -4.80 3.75 -1.30
C ASN A 48 -4.71 4.37 0.09
N LEU A 49 -3.62 5.06 0.34
CA LEU A 49 -3.33 5.64 1.65
C LEU A 49 -3.58 7.15 1.72
N ALA A 50 -4.26 7.70 0.72
CA ALA A 50 -4.49 9.15 0.66
C ALA A 50 -5.22 9.68 1.90
N GLY A 51 -6.13 8.90 2.46
CA GLY A 51 -6.92 9.32 3.61
C GLY A 51 -6.28 9.04 4.96
N VAL A 52 -5.09 8.47 5.00
CA VAL A 52 -4.41 8.16 6.26
C VAL A 52 -3.79 9.44 6.83
N ARG A 53 -4.20 9.80 8.04
CA ARG A 53 -3.75 11.03 8.68
C ARG A 53 -2.54 10.81 9.59
N SER A 54 -2.41 9.61 10.13
CA SER A 54 -1.27 9.32 10.99
C SER A 54 -0.97 7.82 10.94
N VAL A 55 0.28 7.49 11.20
CA VAL A 55 0.74 6.10 11.20
C VAL A 55 1.82 5.99 12.26
N ASP A 56 1.82 4.88 13.00
CA ASP A 56 2.87 4.60 13.99
C ASP A 56 3.61 3.32 13.63
N CYS A 57 4.52 2.89 14.48
CA CYS A 57 5.33 1.70 14.21
C CYS A 57 4.47 0.45 14.05
N GLY A 58 3.37 0.35 14.81
CA GLY A 58 2.45 -0.78 14.70
C GLY A 58 1.76 -0.80 13.34
N GLY A 59 1.33 0.38 12.88
CA GLY A 59 0.73 0.50 11.56
C GLY A 59 1.71 0.20 10.45
N LEU A 60 2.94 0.73 10.55
CA LEU A 60 3.98 0.43 9.58
C LEU A 60 4.31 -1.05 9.56
N GLY A 61 4.34 -1.68 10.72
CA GLY A 61 4.60 -3.11 10.82
C GLY A 61 3.52 -3.94 10.15
N SER A 62 2.25 -3.55 10.31
CA SER A 62 1.16 -4.27 9.67
C SER A 62 1.23 -4.12 8.15
N LEU A 63 1.57 -2.92 7.65
CA LEU A 63 1.74 -2.71 6.23
C LEU A 63 2.89 -3.58 5.69
N ALA A 64 4.03 -3.57 6.38
CA ALA A 64 5.16 -4.40 5.97
C ALA A 64 4.81 -5.88 5.95
N SER A 65 4.04 -6.35 6.93
CA SER A 65 3.59 -7.75 7.00
C SER A 65 2.73 -8.11 5.79
N VAL A 66 1.81 -7.23 5.41
CA VAL A 66 0.95 -7.46 4.26
C VAL A 66 1.77 -7.56 2.98
N LEU A 67 2.73 -6.65 2.81
CA LEU A 67 3.56 -6.64 1.61
C LEU A 67 4.50 -7.84 1.55
N ALA A 68 5.05 -8.26 2.68
CA ALA A 68 5.89 -9.45 2.74
C ALA A 68 5.07 -10.69 2.37
N LEU A 69 3.84 -10.76 2.84
CA LEU A 69 2.96 -11.88 2.50
C LEU A 69 2.61 -11.87 1.01
N ALA A 70 2.37 -10.70 0.46
CA ALA A 70 2.09 -10.56 -0.97
C ALA A 70 3.27 -11.05 -1.80
N MET A 71 4.49 -10.71 -1.39
CA MET A 71 5.69 -11.16 -2.07
C MET A 71 5.81 -12.69 -2.01
N ASP A 72 5.58 -13.24 -0.84
CA ASP A 72 5.67 -14.69 -0.62
C ASP A 72 4.66 -15.45 -1.47
N LYS A 73 3.46 -14.90 -1.63
CA LYS A 73 2.39 -15.54 -2.38
C LYS A 73 2.32 -15.16 -3.85
N GLY A 74 3.23 -14.30 -4.30
CA GLY A 74 3.25 -13.86 -5.69
C GLY A 74 2.06 -13.00 -6.09
N LYS A 75 1.44 -12.32 -5.14
CA LYS A 75 0.31 -11.44 -5.42
C LYS A 75 0.78 -10.07 -5.86
N GLN A 76 -0.01 -9.42 -6.71
CA GLN A 76 0.28 -8.07 -7.16
C GLN A 76 -0.39 -7.08 -6.22
N VAL A 77 0.43 -6.31 -5.54
CA VAL A 77 -0.05 -5.28 -4.62
C VAL A 77 0.61 -3.96 -5.00
N GLN A 78 -0.18 -2.90 -4.96
CA GLN A 78 0.29 -1.57 -5.31
C GLN A 78 -0.15 -0.60 -4.22
N ILE A 79 0.79 0.21 -3.73
CA ILE A 79 0.53 1.22 -2.72
C ILE A 79 0.47 2.57 -3.40
N THR A 80 -0.64 3.29 -3.23
CA THR A 80 -0.79 4.63 -3.80
C THR A 80 -0.88 5.67 -2.70
N HIS A 81 -0.41 6.87 -2.99
CA HIS A 81 -0.50 8.03 -2.09
C HIS A 81 0.20 7.78 -0.75
N ALA A 82 1.35 7.11 -0.79
CA ALA A 82 2.12 6.87 0.41
C ALA A 82 2.77 8.18 0.90
N SER A 83 2.74 8.40 2.22
CA SER A 83 3.42 9.54 2.82
C SER A 83 4.94 9.36 2.75
N PRO A 84 5.72 10.44 2.90
CA PRO A 84 7.18 10.30 2.91
C PRO A 84 7.69 9.29 3.93
N LEU A 85 7.08 9.22 5.09
CA LEU A 85 7.47 8.25 6.12
C LEU A 85 7.29 6.82 5.62
N ILE A 86 6.14 6.55 4.99
CA ILE A 86 5.87 5.21 4.47
C ILE A 86 6.83 4.88 3.34
N VAL A 87 7.09 5.85 2.45
CA VAL A 87 8.05 5.65 1.36
C VAL A 87 9.42 5.28 1.92
N GLN A 88 9.89 6.01 2.94
CA GLN A 88 11.18 5.73 3.56
C GLN A 88 11.22 4.33 4.17
N MET A 89 10.15 3.96 4.84
CA MET A 89 10.08 2.63 5.45
C MET A 89 10.14 1.53 4.39
N LEU A 90 9.41 1.69 3.30
CA LEU A 90 9.41 0.70 2.23
C LEU A 90 10.78 0.61 1.55
N GLN A 91 11.45 1.73 1.38
CA GLN A 91 12.82 1.73 0.83
C GLN A 91 13.79 1.02 1.77
N ALA A 92 13.67 1.29 3.07
CA ALA A 92 14.58 0.70 4.06
C ALA A 92 14.40 -0.82 4.18
N THR A 93 13.20 -1.33 3.88
CA THR A 93 12.91 -2.75 4.00
C THR A 93 12.88 -3.47 2.65
N ASN A 94 13.31 -2.79 1.59
CA ASN A 94 13.33 -3.33 0.23
C ASN A 94 11.96 -3.75 -0.28
N LEU A 95 10.94 -3.00 0.12
CA LEU A 95 9.57 -3.23 -0.32
C LEU A 95 9.07 -2.11 -1.25
N GLU A 96 9.97 -1.30 -1.77
CA GLU A 96 9.61 -0.16 -2.61
C GLU A 96 9.00 -0.58 -3.95
N GLN A 97 9.16 -1.83 -4.35
CA GLN A 97 8.56 -2.33 -5.57
C GLN A 97 7.03 -2.26 -5.54
N PHE A 98 6.43 -2.17 -4.35
CA PHE A 98 4.99 -2.08 -4.21
C PHE A 98 4.47 -0.66 -4.32
N LEU A 99 5.35 0.33 -4.37
CA LEU A 99 4.93 1.72 -4.51
C LEU A 99 4.50 2.02 -5.94
N ASP A 100 3.35 2.69 -6.06
CA ASP A 100 2.90 3.22 -7.34
C ASP A 100 3.59 4.56 -7.52
N ARG A 101 4.37 4.69 -8.58
CA ARG A 101 5.11 5.93 -8.84
C ARG A 101 4.51 6.63 -10.05
N PRO A 102 4.09 7.88 -9.89
CA PRO A 102 3.63 8.65 -11.04
C PRO A 102 4.73 8.68 -12.11
N GLY A 103 4.37 8.41 -13.33
CA GLY A 103 5.32 8.42 -14.42
C GLY A 103 6.12 7.17 -14.59
N SER A 104 6.08 6.26 -13.63
CA SER A 104 6.79 5.00 -13.77
C SER A 104 5.93 3.93 -14.40
N SER A 105 4.69 4.11 -14.26
CA SER A 105 3.78 3.17 -14.88
C SER A 105 3.60 3.59 -16.29
N ARG A 106 4.12 3.97 -16.37
CA ARG A 106 4.02 4.58 -17.40
C ARG A 106 5.09 4.88 -18.07
N PRO A 107 5.47 5.12 -18.21
CA PRO A 107 6.37 5.26 -18.22
C PRO A 107 7.16 5.99 -18.43
N GLN A 108 7.14 6.67 -18.28
CA GLN A 108 7.77 7.33 -17.97
C GLN A 108 8.62 7.79 -18.05
N LEU A 109 8.60 8.27 -18.47
CA LEU A 109 9.39 8.83 -18.14
C LEU A 109 10.23 9.16 -18.13
N VAL A 110 10.14 9.41 -18.44
CA VAL A 110 10.85 9.77 -17.95
C VAL A 110 11.59 10.14 -17.85
N THR A 111 11.50 10.33 -18.18
CA THR A 111 12.20 10.73 -17.65
C THR A 111 12.77 11.08 -17.32
N ASN A 112 12.66 11.29 -17.71
CA ASN A 112 13.27 11.65 -17.00
C ASN A 112 13.62 12.02 -16.52
N SER A 113 13.42 12.05 -16.77
CA SER A 113 13.81 12.37 -16.01
C SER A 113 14.15 12.69 -15.61
N GLN A 114 13.92 12.73 -15.96
CA GLN A 114 14.20 12.97 -15.32
C GLN A 114 14.34 13.07 -14.96
N GLU A 115 13.98 12.96 -15.44
CA GLU A 115 14.17 13.03 -14.94
C GLU A 115 14.41 13.08 -14.59
N ALA A 116 14.25 12.98 -15.06
CA ALA A 116 14.45 12.95 -14.52
C ALA A 116 14.76 13.14 -14.26
N ILE A 117 14.63 13.12 -14.49
CA ILE A 117 14.86 13.27 -14.08
C ILE A 117 14.93 13.41 -13.84
N ALA A 118 14.52 13.30 -14.18
CA ALA A 118 14.48 13.29 -13.76
C ALA A 118 14.62 13.43 -13.63
#